data_78e550a03232943a238581604e759064
#
_entry.id   78e550a03232943a238581604e759064
#
_cell.length_a   1.000
_cell.length_b   1.000
_cell.length_c   1.000
_cell.angle_alpha   90.00
_cell.angle_beta   90.00
_cell.angle_gamma   90.00
#
_symmetry.space_group_name_H-M   'P 1'
#
loop_
_entity.id
_entity.type
_entity.pdbx_description
1 polymer ?
#
loop_
_entity_poly.entity_id
_entity_poly.type
_entity_poly.pdbx_seq_one_letter_code
_entity_poly.pdbx_strand_id
1 'polypeptide(L)'
;MNEQEFKKRTKQLALRVIELVDELPRRRTADAIGRQLVRSGASVGANYRSACRGKSTADVLAKLAIVEEEADETNYWLELLVEAKIVPETTVTEIMKESNEIVAMTVASIKTLRGRK
;
A
#
# COMPACT_ATOMS: atom_id res chain seq x y z
N MET A 1 -3.25 11.83 -12.50
CA MET A 1 -2.06 11.93 -11.63
C MET A 1 -0.84 11.47 -12.38
N ASN A 2 0.26 12.17 -12.20
CA ASN A 2 1.49 11.81 -12.90
C ASN A 2 2.34 10.83 -12.10
N GLU A 3 3.33 10.27 -12.76
CA GLU A 3 4.23 9.27 -12.19
C GLU A 3 4.94 9.76 -10.94
N GLN A 4 5.41 11.01 -10.94
CA GLN A 4 6.15 11.57 -9.81
C GLN A 4 5.27 11.68 -8.58
N GLU A 5 4.03 12.11 -8.73
CA GLU A 5 3.09 12.19 -7.63
C GLU A 5 2.75 10.81 -7.08
N PHE A 6 2.57 9.82 -7.95
CA PHE A 6 2.26 8.46 -7.54
C PHE A 6 3.43 7.87 -6.74
N LYS A 7 4.66 8.07 -7.22
CA LYS A 7 5.87 7.65 -6.49
C LYS A 7 5.93 8.30 -5.11
N LYS A 8 5.64 9.59 -5.03
CA LYS A 8 5.67 10.33 -3.77
C LYS A 8 4.61 9.82 -2.81
N ARG A 9 3.38 9.62 -3.28
CA ARG A 9 2.28 9.17 -2.43
C ARG A 9 2.51 7.76 -1.90
N THR A 10 3.01 6.85 -2.72
CA THR A 10 3.29 5.48 -2.27
C THR A 10 4.43 5.44 -1.27
N LYS A 11 5.44 6.30 -1.44
CA LYS A 11 6.52 6.41 -0.46
C LYS A 11 6.01 6.98 0.86
N GLN A 12 5.14 7.99 0.82
CA GLN A 12 4.56 8.57 2.03
C GLN A 12 3.69 7.56 2.77
N LEU A 13 2.98 6.70 2.04
CA LEU A 13 2.23 5.62 2.66
C LEU A 13 3.15 4.72 3.47
N ALA A 14 4.28 4.32 2.89
CA ALA A 14 5.27 3.48 3.58
C ALA A 14 5.81 4.17 4.83
N LEU A 15 6.12 5.46 4.74
CA LEU A 15 6.66 6.21 5.88
C LEU A 15 5.64 6.31 7.02
N ARG A 16 4.37 6.54 6.70
CA ARG A 16 3.29 6.58 7.70
C ARG A 16 3.10 5.22 8.36
N VAL A 17 3.19 4.16 7.59
CA VAL A 17 3.11 2.79 8.11
C VAL A 17 4.26 2.54 9.08
N ILE A 18 5.48 2.94 8.72
CA ILE A 18 6.65 2.77 9.58
C ILE A 18 6.45 3.51 10.91
N GLU A 19 5.98 4.76 10.86
CA GLU A 19 5.70 5.53 12.07
C GLU A 19 4.68 4.84 12.96
N LEU A 20 3.60 4.35 12.35
CA LEU A 20 2.55 3.64 13.08
C LEU A 20 3.11 2.40 13.77
N VAL A 21 3.88 1.60 13.05
CA VAL A 21 4.42 0.34 13.58
C VAL A 21 5.38 0.61 14.74
N ASP A 22 6.19 1.66 14.64
CA ASP A 22 7.11 2.02 15.73
C ASP A 22 6.39 2.42 17.00
N GLU A 23 5.14 2.87 16.90
CA GLU A 23 4.33 3.28 18.06
C GLU A 23 3.42 2.17 18.59
N LEU A 24 3.40 0.99 17.98
CA LEU A 24 2.58 -0.11 18.45
C LEU A 24 3.01 -0.59 19.83
N PRO A 25 2.06 -1.06 20.67
CA PRO A 25 2.41 -1.60 21.96
C PRO A 25 3.29 -2.84 21.83
N ARG A 26 4.13 -3.09 22.83
CA ARG A 26 5.04 -4.25 22.81
C ARG A 26 4.27 -5.52 23.19
N ARG A 27 3.65 -6.13 22.18
CA ARG A 27 2.91 -7.38 22.32
C ARG A 27 3.27 -8.27 21.13
N ARG A 28 3.21 -9.59 21.34
CA ARG A 28 3.56 -10.56 20.29
C ARG A 28 2.75 -10.37 19.03
N THR A 29 1.43 -10.17 19.18
CA THR A 29 0.55 -10.02 18.02
C THR A 29 0.76 -8.70 17.31
N ALA A 30 1.01 -7.63 18.08
CA ALA A 30 1.32 -6.32 17.49
C ALA A 30 2.61 -6.40 16.68
N ASP A 31 3.63 -7.08 17.19
CA ASP A 31 4.89 -7.28 16.48
C ASP A 31 4.70 -8.06 15.18
N ALA A 32 3.91 -9.14 15.24
CA ALA A 32 3.66 -9.98 14.06
C ALA A 32 2.92 -9.20 12.98
N ILE A 33 1.84 -8.50 13.35
CA ILE A 33 1.06 -7.69 12.41
C ILE A 33 1.91 -6.53 11.89
N GLY A 34 2.68 -5.90 12.78
CA GLY A 34 3.56 -4.78 12.41
C GLY A 34 4.57 -5.17 11.33
N ARG A 35 5.17 -6.35 11.42
CA ARG A 35 6.11 -6.83 10.40
C ARG A 35 5.44 -6.99 9.05
N GLN A 36 4.23 -7.56 9.02
CA GLN A 36 3.48 -7.73 7.78
C GLN A 36 3.05 -6.38 7.21
N LEU A 37 2.67 -5.47 8.07
CA LEU A 37 2.23 -4.14 7.66
C LEU A 37 3.38 -3.35 7.01
N VAL A 38 4.58 -3.38 7.60
CA VAL A 38 5.76 -2.72 7.01
C VAL A 38 6.10 -3.37 5.67
N ARG A 39 6.07 -4.71 5.60
CA ARG A 39 6.36 -5.42 4.35
C ARG A 39 5.39 -5.00 3.23
N SER A 40 4.08 -5.07 3.50
CA SER A 40 3.09 -4.73 2.48
C SER A 40 3.10 -3.24 2.15
N GLY A 41 3.15 -2.39 3.17
CA GLY A 41 3.15 -0.94 2.98
C GLY A 41 4.35 -0.44 2.17
N ALA A 42 5.53 -1.01 2.40
CA ALA A 42 6.72 -0.66 1.65
C ALA A 42 6.70 -1.24 0.23
N SER A 43 6.07 -2.41 0.05
CA SER A 43 5.97 -3.08 -1.25
C SER A 43 5.14 -2.29 -2.26
N VAL A 44 4.17 -1.51 -1.80
CA VAL A 44 3.32 -0.70 -2.69
C VAL A 44 4.18 0.20 -3.57
N GLY A 45 5.01 1.03 -2.95
CA GLY A 45 5.87 1.97 -3.68
C GLY A 45 6.99 1.28 -4.43
N ALA A 46 7.58 0.23 -3.85
CA ALA A 46 8.66 -0.52 -4.49
C ALA A 46 8.17 -1.15 -5.80
N ASN A 47 6.98 -1.74 -5.80
CA ASN A 47 6.42 -2.34 -7.00
C ASN A 47 5.92 -1.30 -8.00
N TYR A 48 5.44 -0.15 -7.53
CA TYR A 48 5.08 0.93 -8.44
C TYR A 48 6.32 1.42 -9.19
N ARG A 49 7.44 1.61 -8.51
CA ARG A 49 8.70 2.01 -9.17
C ARG A 49 9.15 0.96 -10.18
N SER A 50 8.95 -0.31 -9.86
CA SER A 50 9.24 -1.40 -10.79
C SER A 50 8.34 -1.35 -12.01
N ALA A 51 7.05 -1.03 -11.83
CA ALA A 51 6.11 -0.86 -12.94
C ALA A 51 6.56 0.24 -13.89
N CYS A 52 7.09 1.35 -13.35
CA CYS A 52 7.57 2.48 -14.15
C CYS A 52 8.76 2.10 -15.04
N ARG A 53 9.45 0.99 -14.74
CA ARG A 53 10.56 0.46 -15.53
C ARG A 53 10.16 -0.77 -16.34
N GLY A 54 8.86 -1.00 -16.48
CA GLY A 54 8.37 -2.17 -17.19
C GLY A 54 8.84 -2.20 -18.64
N LYS A 55 9.22 -3.39 -19.12
CA LYS A 55 9.79 -3.59 -20.46
C LYS A 55 8.73 -3.77 -21.54
N SER A 56 7.49 -4.03 -21.14
CA SER A 56 6.37 -4.25 -22.04
C SER A 56 5.09 -3.88 -21.32
N THR A 57 4.00 -3.74 -22.08
CA THR A 57 2.67 -3.50 -21.49
C THR A 57 2.30 -4.62 -20.52
N ALA A 58 2.57 -5.87 -20.89
CA ALA A 58 2.28 -7.01 -20.03
C ALA A 58 3.08 -6.95 -18.72
N ASP A 59 4.33 -6.56 -18.79
CA ASP A 59 5.19 -6.44 -17.60
C ASP A 59 4.67 -5.34 -16.67
N VAL A 60 4.32 -4.17 -17.24
CA VAL A 60 3.76 -3.05 -16.46
C VAL A 60 2.44 -3.48 -15.79
N LEU A 61 1.54 -4.14 -16.53
CA LEU A 61 0.28 -4.62 -15.97
C LEU A 61 0.50 -5.60 -14.83
N ALA A 62 1.45 -6.53 -14.98
CA ALA A 62 1.77 -7.48 -13.92
C ALA A 62 2.25 -6.78 -12.65
N LYS A 63 3.10 -5.76 -12.80
CA LYS A 63 3.60 -4.99 -11.65
C LYS A 63 2.51 -4.16 -10.99
N LEU A 64 1.65 -3.52 -11.79
CA LEU A 64 0.53 -2.75 -11.26
C LEU A 64 -0.45 -3.65 -10.49
N ALA A 65 -0.66 -4.89 -10.94
CA ALA A 65 -1.50 -5.85 -10.22
C ALA A 65 -0.93 -6.14 -8.82
N ILE A 66 0.40 -6.23 -8.70
CA ILE A 66 1.06 -6.42 -7.40
C ILE A 66 0.88 -5.18 -6.52
N VAL A 67 0.99 -3.97 -7.09
CA VAL A 67 0.74 -2.72 -6.36
C VAL A 67 -0.66 -2.75 -5.73
N GLU A 68 -1.66 -3.13 -6.51
CA GLU A 68 -3.04 -3.24 -6.05
C GLU A 68 -3.16 -4.23 -4.90
N GLU A 69 -2.60 -5.44 -5.07
CA GLU A 69 -2.63 -6.49 -4.05
C GLU A 69 -1.98 -6.04 -2.74
N GLU A 70 -0.82 -5.41 -2.83
CA GLU A 70 -0.07 -5.00 -1.65
C GLU A 70 -0.75 -3.85 -0.91
N ALA A 71 -1.38 -2.92 -1.63
CA ALA A 71 -2.15 -1.86 -1.01
C ALA A 71 -3.40 -2.42 -0.30
N ASP A 72 -4.06 -3.38 -0.92
CA ASP A 72 -5.21 -4.05 -0.31
C ASP A 72 -4.78 -4.86 0.92
N GLU A 73 -3.65 -5.54 0.85
CA GLU A 73 -3.11 -6.28 2.00
C GLU A 73 -2.76 -5.33 3.14
N THR A 74 -2.24 -4.13 2.84
CA THR A 74 -1.98 -3.11 3.84
C THR A 74 -3.25 -2.76 4.60
N ASN A 75 -4.36 -2.59 3.89
CA ASN A 75 -5.66 -2.33 4.51
C ASN A 75 -6.08 -3.48 5.44
N TYR A 76 -5.85 -4.70 5.02
CA TYR A 76 -6.18 -5.89 5.82
C TYR A 76 -5.45 -5.85 7.18
N TRP A 77 -4.15 -5.59 7.18
CA TRP A 77 -3.39 -5.52 8.43
C TRP A 77 -3.82 -4.36 9.31
N LEU A 78 -4.16 -3.21 8.70
CA LEU A 78 -4.69 -2.07 9.46
C LEU A 78 -6.03 -2.41 10.11
N GLU A 79 -6.91 -3.10 9.40
CA GLU A 79 -8.20 -3.57 9.95
C GLU A 79 -7.98 -4.50 11.14
N LEU A 80 -7.03 -5.42 11.03
CA LEU A 80 -6.73 -6.34 12.13
C LEU A 80 -6.26 -5.60 13.38
N LEU A 81 -5.43 -4.56 13.22
CA LEU A 81 -4.97 -3.77 14.36
C LEU A 81 -6.14 -3.15 15.12
N VAL A 82 -7.16 -2.67 14.40
CA VAL A 82 -8.34 -2.06 15.00
C VAL A 82 -9.23 -3.13 15.62
N GLU A 83 -9.55 -4.18 14.87
CA GLU A 83 -10.49 -5.21 15.30
C GLU A 83 -9.96 -6.05 16.46
N ALA A 84 -8.64 -6.24 16.51
CA ALA A 84 -7.99 -6.92 17.65
C ALA A 84 -7.78 -5.96 18.83
N LYS A 85 -8.25 -4.71 18.73
CA LYS A 85 -8.16 -3.70 19.80
C LYS A 85 -6.73 -3.39 20.21
N ILE A 86 -5.81 -3.43 19.24
CA ILE A 86 -4.41 -3.05 19.46
C ILE A 86 -4.28 -1.54 19.37
N VAL A 87 -5.02 -0.92 18.41
CA VAL A 87 -5.07 0.54 18.26
C VAL A 87 -6.53 0.98 18.08
N PRO A 88 -6.87 2.24 18.43
CA PRO A 88 -8.20 2.76 18.12
C PRO A 88 -8.33 3.04 16.62
N GLU A 89 -9.56 3.03 16.11
CA GLU A 89 -9.85 3.27 14.71
C GLU A 89 -9.25 4.58 14.20
N THR A 90 -9.29 5.63 15.03
CA THR A 90 -8.77 6.95 14.68
C THR A 90 -7.29 6.93 14.31
N THR A 91 -6.53 5.98 14.84
CA THR A 91 -5.10 5.86 14.57
C THR A 91 -4.82 5.50 13.11
N VAL A 92 -5.71 4.73 12.47
CA VAL A 92 -5.49 4.20 11.13
C VAL A 92 -6.31 4.89 10.03
N THR A 93 -7.24 5.75 10.40
CA THR A 93 -8.21 6.35 9.45
C THR A 93 -7.53 7.01 8.25
N GLU A 94 -6.54 7.87 8.48
CA GLU A 94 -5.86 8.58 7.40
C GLU A 94 -5.02 7.65 6.53
N ILE A 95 -4.36 6.68 7.14
CA ILE A 95 -3.54 5.71 6.41
C ILE A 95 -4.42 4.85 5.51
N MET A 96 -5.56 4.37 6.04
CA MET A 96 -6.51 3.58 5.26
C MET A 96 -7.10 4.36 4.10
N LYS A 97 -7.44 5.62 4.34
CA LYS A 97 -7.95 6.49 3.29
C LYS A 97 -6.93 6.61 2.16
N GLU A 98 -5.67 6.86 2.50
CA GLU A 98 -4.60 7.00 1.51
C GLU A 98 -4.38 5.69 0.76
N SER A 99 -4.35 4.56 1.46
CA SER A 99 -4.17 3.25 0.85
C SER A 99 -5.32 2.91 -0.10
N ASN A 100 -6.56 3.21 0.29
CA ASN A 100 -7.72 2.99 -0.56
C ASN A 100 -7.68 3.86 -1.82
N GLU A 101 -7.21 5.08 -1.71
CA GLU A 101 -7.04 5.97 -2.88
C GLU A 101 -5.97 5.40 -3.83
N ILE A 102 -4.90 4.86 -3.28
CA ILE A 102 -3.84 4.22 -4.09
C ILE A 102 -4.38 3.00 -4.82
N VAL A 103 -5.21 2.18 -4.16
CA VAL A 103 -5.89 1.06 -4.82
C VAL A 103 -6.72 1.56 -6.00
N ALA A 104 -7.55 2.58 -5.77
CA ALA A 104 -8.43 3.12 -6.81
C ALA A 104 -7.63 3.68 -7.99
N MET A 105 -6.56 4.42 -7.70
CA MET A 105 -5.69 4.97 -8.73
C MET A 105 -4.99 3.87 -9.54
N THR A 106 -4.57 2.82 -8.87
CA THR A 106 -3.90 1.69 -9.52
C THR A 106 -4.88 0.96 -10.45
N VAL A 107 -6.10 0.71 -9.97
CA VAL A 107 -7.15 0.10 -10.80
C VAL A 107 -7.43 0.95 -12.03
N ALA A 108 -7.52 2.28 -11.87
CA ALA A 108 -7.73 3.19 -12.99
C ALA A 108 -6.57 3.12 -13.99
N SER A 109 -5.34 3.08 -13.50
CA SER A 109 -4.15 2.95 -14.36
C SER A 109 -4.16 1.64 -15.15
N ILE A 110 -4.53 0.54 -14.50
CA ILE A 110 -4.64 -0.77 -15.16
C ILE A 110 -5.67 -0.72 -16.29
N LYS A 111 -6.85 -0.16 -16.01
CA LYS A 111 -7.91 -0.04 -17.02
C LYS A 111 -7.47 0.81 -18.22
N THR A 112 -6.82 1.94 -17.94
CA THR A 112 -6.31 2.81 -18.99
C THR A 112 -5.30 2.07 -19.86
N LEU A 113 -4.36 1.38 -19.23
CA LEU A 113 -3.32 0.67 -19.95
C LEU A 113 -3.87 -0.49 -20.79
N ARG A 114 -4.86 -1.21 -20.27
CA ARG A 114 -5.53 -2.29 -21.02
C ARG A 114 -6.32 -1.77 -22.21
N GLY A 115 -6.82 -0.55 -22.14
CA GLY A 115 -7.52 0.09 -23.24
C GLY A 115 -6.62 0.53 -24.39
N ARG A 116 -5.30 0.53 -24.19
CA ARG A 116 -4.30 0.86 -25.21
C ARG A 116 -3.85 -0.42 -25.88
N LYS A 117 -4.15 -0.55 -27.15
CA LYS A 117 -3.72 -1.71 -27.91
C LYS A 117 -2.68 -1.34 -28.96
#